data_f0eed86e95f8e52566c52445a4b01152
#
_entry.id   f0eed86e95f8e52566c52445a4b01152
#
_cell.length_a   1.000
_cell.length_b   1.000
_cell.length_c   1.000
_cell.angle_alpha   90.00
_cell.angle_beta   90.00
_cell.angle_gamma   90.00
#
_symmetry.space_group_name_H-M   'P 1'
#
loop_
_entity.id
_entity.type
_entity.pdbx_description
1 polymer ?
#
loop_
_entity_poly.entity_id
_entity_poly.type
_entity_poly.pdbx_seq_one_letter_code
_entity_poly.pdbx_strand_id
1 'polypeptide(L)'
;MKPFTEFETTEKTLMIVDALNLAFRYKHSGARDFAEDYLRTVESLKKSYKAKWVIIAADQGSSSYRKAIYPLYKQNRKDKYEQQTEAEQLEFELFFEDFTSTLELLGEHYPVLRFQGVEADDIAAYIVGKKRKLPLDEIWLMSSDKDWDLLIKPGVNRFSYVTRKEVTWDSWNDHYAFEPEQYISVKCLMGDSGDNVPGVPGVGPKRAQQLVEEYGTTWDIINSIPIQGRYKYIEAINQNREQLELNYQLMDLVTYCKDAIGSENCKQIDEILELTIR
;
A
#
# COMPACT_ATOMS: atom_id res chain seq x y z
N MET A 1 20.99 -7.70 46.90
CA MET A 1 20.47 -6.91 45.79
C MET A 1 20.43 -7.83 44.59
N LYS A 2 19.22 -8.26 44.16
CA LYS A 2 19.08 -9.05 42.91
C LYS A 2 19.21 -8.09 41.74
N PRO A 3 19.95 -8.44 40.68
CA PRO A 3 20.00 -7.59 39.48
C PRO A 3 18.61 -7.47 38.88
N PHE A 4 18.26 -6.25 38.44
CA PHE A 4 17.10 -6.01 37.59
C PHE A 4 17.27 -6.91 36.36
N THR A 5 16.47 -7.96 36.27
CA THR A 5 16.22 -8.64 35.00
C THR A 5 15.54 -7.58 34.10
N GLU A 6 16.24 -7.13 33.05
CA GLU A 6 15.62 -6.49 31.92
C GLU A 6 14.49 -7.42 31.48
N PHE A 7 13.28 -6.97 31.66
CA PHE A 7 12.14 -7.58 30.98
C PHE A 7 12.39 -7.33 29.50
N GLU A 8 12.92 -8.32 28.81
CA GLU A 8 12.79 -8.35 27.35
C GLU A 8 11.31 -8.24 27.06
N THR A 9 10.88 -7.07 26.63
CA THR A 9 9.54 -6.89 26.07
C THR A 9 9.53 -7.73 24.81
N THR A 10 8.93 -8.90 24.89
CA THR A 10 8.76 -9.84 23.78
C THR A 10 7.65 -9.35 22.85
N GLU A 11 7.67 -8.08 22.50
CA GLU A 11 6.73 -7.54 21.50
C GLU A 11 7.05 -8.22 20.18
N LYS A 12 6.10 -9.01 19.69
CA LYS A 12 6.21 -9.77 18.44
C LYS A 12 5.79 -8.86 17.29
N THR A 13 6.64 -7.88 17.01
CA THR A 13 6.40 -6.85 16.00
C THR A 13 7.05 -7.25 14.68
N LEU A 14 6.26 -7.24 13.60
CA LEU A 14 6.70 -7.37 12.22
C LEU A 14 6.73 -5.99 11.56
N MET A 15 7.83 -5.66 10.88
CA MET A 15 7.94 -4.49 10.03
C MET A 15 7.89 -4.90 8.56
N ILE A 16 6.99 -4.31 7.78
CA ILE A 16 6.90 -4.50 6.33
C ILE A 16 7.32 -3.19 5.67
N VAL A 17 8.35 -3.24 4.84
CA VAL A 17 8.91 -2.08 4.15
C VAL A 17 8.45 -2.06 2.71
N ASP A 18 7.84 -0.95 2.29
CA ASP A 18 7.56 -0.63 0.90
C ASP A 18 8.86 -0.19 0.23
N ALA A 19 9.47 -1.13 -0.50
CA ALA A 19 10.83 -0.95 -0.97
C ALA A 19 10.98 0.20 -1.95
N LEU A 20 10.11 0.27 -2.95
CA LEU A 20 10.22 1.29 -3.99
C LEU A 20 9.83 2.67 -3.47
N ASN A 21 8.81 2.76 -2.62
CA ASN A 21 8.38 4.00 -2.02
C ASN A 21 9.49 4.63 -1.16
N LEU A 22 10.20 3.83 -0.35
CA LEU A 22 11.36 4.30 0.41
C LEU A 22 12.52 4.69 -0.50
N ALA A 23 12.78 3.95 -1.60
CA ALA A 23 13.85 4.24 -2.55
C ALA A 23 13.67 5.61 -3.24
N PHE A 24 12.44 6.02 -3.51
CA PHE A 24 12.16 7.33 -4.11
C PHE A 24 12.68 8.52 -3.28
N ARG A 25 12.87 8.34 -1.97
CA ARG A 25 13.54 9.35 -1.13
C ARG A 25 14.96 9.63 -1.61
N TYR A 26 15.70 8.59 -2.00
CA TYR A 26 17.07 8.72 -2.51
C TYR A 26 17.07 9.34 -3.91
N LYS A 27 16.15 8.92 -4.77
CA LYS A 27 15.96 9.55 -6.09
C LYS A 27 15.73 11.06 -5.98
N HIS A 28 14.82 11.48 -5.10
CA HIS A 28 14.50 12.89 -4.90
C HIS A 28 15.67 13.71 -4.31
N SER A 29 16.61 13.08 -3.62
CA SER A 29 17.83 13.73 -3.13
C SER A 29 18.97 13.71 -4.15
N GLY A 30 18.80 13.05 -5.31
CA GLY A 30 19.84 12.85 -6.30
C GLY A 30 20.95 11.89 -5.86
N ALA A 31 20.69 11.07 -4.81
CA ALA A 31 21.65 10.09 -4.32
C ALA A 31 21.83 8.95 -5.31
N ARG A 32 23.08 8.49 -5.46
CA ARG A 32 23.46 7.31 -6.21
C ARG A 32 24.12 6.32 -5.25
N ASP A 33 24.19 5.04 -5.64
CA ASP A 33 24.81 3.97 -4.85
C ASP A 33 24.30 3.94 -3.39
N PHE A 34 22.99 4.08 -3.22
CA PHE A 34 22.34 4.30 -1.92
C PHE A 34 22.06 3.00 -1.13
N ALA A 35 22.50 1.82 -1.58
CA ALA A 35 22.17 0.54 -0.98
C ALA A 35 22.49 0.46 0.52
N GLU A 36 23.71 0.88 0.91
CA GLU A 36 24.15 0.90 2.30
C GLU A 36 23.38 1.91 3.16
N ASP A 37 23.05 3.08 2.62
CA ASP A 37 22.26 4.09 3.32
C ASP A 37 20.82 3.64 3.50
N TYR A 38 20.30 2.92 2.51
CA TYR A 38 18.98 2.29 2.59
C TYR A 38 18.95 1.22 3.69
N LEU A 39 19.91 0.30 3.70
CA LEU A 39 20.02 -0.72 4.75
C LEU A 39 20.08 -0.09 6.14
N ARG A 40 20.95 0.92 6.34
CA ARG A 40 21.02 1.67 7.61
C ARG A 40 19.68 2.32 7.98
N THR A 41 18.92 2.80 7.01
CA THR A 41 17.58 3.36 7.24
C THR A 41 16.62 2.27 7.73
N VAL A 42 16.61 1.09 7.10
CA VAL A 42 15.77 -0.04 7.51
C VAL A 42 16.13 -0.50 8.94
N GLU A 43 17.42 -0.62 9.24
CA GLU A 43 17.91 -0.99 10.59
C GLU A 43 17.51 0.04 11.66
N SER A 44 17.62 1.33 11.32
CA SER A 44 17.18 2.41 12.21
C SER A 44 15.67 2.34 12.48
N LEU A 45 14.85 2.09 11.46
CA LEU A 45 13.41 1.89 11.61
C LEU A 45 13.11 0.64 12.43
N LYS A 46 13.76 -0.49 12.12
CA LYS A 46 13.65 -1.73 12.89
C LYS A 46 13.90 -1.49 14.40
N LYS A 47 14.96 -0.76 14.72
CA LYS A 47 15.29 -0.41 16.11
C LYS A 47 14.26 0.51 16.73
N SER A 48 13.82 1.54 16.00
CA SER A 48 12.86 2.54 16.50
C SER A 48 11.51 1.92 16.84
N TYR A 49 11.05 0.99 16.00
CA TYR A 49 9.77 0.27 16.15
C TYR A 49 9.92 -1.06 16.88
N LYS A 50 11.10 -1.36 17.42
CA LYS A 50 11.43 -2.62 18.14
C LYS A 50 10.98 -3.86 17.36
N ALA A 51 11.07 -3.80 16.02
CA ALA A 51 10.62 -4.88 15.17
C ALA A 51 11.53 -6.10 15.32
N LYS A 52 10.94 -7.24 15.69
CA LYS A 52 11.66 -8.51 15.75
C LYS A 52 11.96 -9.03 14.35
N TRP A 53 11.02 -8.87 13.45
CA TRP A 53 11.11 -9.34 12.06
C TRP A 53 10.91 -8.20 11.06
N VAL A 54 11.58 -8.30 9.94
CA VAL A 54 11.47 -7.37 8.82
C VAL A 54 11.21 -8.14 7.55
N ILE A 55 10.28 -7.66 6.73
CA ILE A 55 10.03 -8.14 5.37
C ILE A 55 10.08 -6.93 4.43
N ILE A 56 10.76 -7.10 3.32
CA ILE A 56 10.84 -6.11 2.25
C ILE A 56 9.84 -6.51 1.17
N ALA A 57 8.83 -5.69 0.94
CA ALA A 57 7.87 -5.86 -0.15
C ALA A 57 8.28 -4.96 -1.33
N ALA A 58 8.48 -5.54 -2.49
CA ALA A 58 8.98 -4.82 -3.67
C ALA A 58 8.12 -5.09 -4.89
N ASP A 59 7.82 -4.02 -5.64
CA ASP A 59 7.16 -4.12 -6.94
C ASP A 59 8.05 -4.80 -7.98
N GLN A 60 7.45 -5.61 -8.84
CA GLN A 60 8.09 -6.09 -10.05
C GLN A 60 7.17 -5.91 -11.25
N GLY A 61 7.19 -4.72 -11.78
CA GLY A 61 6.27 -4.25 -12.81
C GLY A 61 4.93 -3.80 -12.23
N SER A 62 4.02 -3.38 -13.11
CA SER A 62 2.64 -3.06 -12.72
C SER A 62 1.83 -4.33 -12.55
N SER A 63 0.79 -4.30 -11.73
CA SER A 63 -0.11 -5.42 -11.47
C SER A 63 -0.66 -6.04 -12.77
N SER A 64 -0.31 -7.30 -13.01
CA SER A 64 -0.86 -8.06 -14.14
C SER A 64 -2.37 -8.29 -13.98
N TYR A 65 -2.82 -8.49 -12.73
CA TYR A 65 -4.22 -8.64 -12.39
C TYR A 65 -5.03 -7.39 -12.75
N ARG A 66 -4.59 -6.21 -12.28
CA ARG A 66 -5.29 -4.94 -12.54
C ARG A 66 -5.28 -4.56 -14.02
N LYS A 67 -4.18 -4.81 -14.73
CA LYS A 67 -4.09 -4.59 -16.19
C LYS A 67 -4.98 -5.52 -16.99
N ALA A 68 -5.19 -6.75 -16.54
CA ALA A 68 -6.12 -7.68 -17.20
C ALA A 68 -7.58 -7.20 -17.09
N ILE A 69 -7.96 -6.57 -15.97
CA ILE A 69 -9.28 -6.02 -15.73
C ILE A 69 -9.44 -4.64 -16.40
N TYR A 70 -8.43 -3.78 -16.28
CA TYR A 70 -8.41 -2.41 -16.78
C TYR A 70 -7.08 -2.12 -17.49
N PRO A 71 -7.00 -2.28 -18.81
CA PRO A 71 -5.75 -2.11 -19.57
C PRO A 71 -5.09 -0.74 -19.43
N LEU A 72 -5.87 0.30 -19.10
CA LEU A 72 -5.38 1.66 -18.88
C LEU A 72 -4.79 1.89 -17.47
N TYR A 73 -4.79 0.88 -16.59
CA TYR A 73 -4.21 0.97 -15.25
C TYR A 73 -2.72 1.37 -15.33
N LYS A 74 -2.39 2.47 -14.65
CA LYS A 74 -1.04 3.09 -14.63
C LYS A 74 -0.48 3.47 -16.02
N GLN A 75 -1.32 3.59 -17.06
CA GLN A 75 -0.87 3.98 -18.42
C GLN A 75 -0.27 5.39 -18.40
N ASN A 76 -0.84 6.31 -17.64
CA ASN A 76 -0.33 7.68 -17.47
C ASN A 76 1.14 7.75 -16.99
N ARG A 77 1.62 6.73 -16.27
CA ARG A 77 3.03 6.64 -15.84
C ARG A 77 3.95 6.31 -17.03
N LYS A 78 3.50 5.42 -17.92
CA LYS A 78 4.22 5.10 -19.15
C LYS A 78 4.24 6.30 -20.11
N ASP A 79 3.10 6.95 -20.30
CA ASP A 79 2.98 8.13 -21.14
C ASP A 79 3.90 9.28 -20.65
N LYS A 80 3.99 9.45 -19.32
CA LYS A 80 4.91 10.40 -18.70
C LYS A 80 6.38 10.04 -18.97
N TYR A 81 6.74 8.76 -18.86
CA TYR A 81 8.11 8.30 -19.12
C TYR A 81 8.49 8.54 -20.58
N GLU A 82 7.61 8.23 -21.52
CA GLU A 82 7.81 8.46 -22.95
C GLU A 82 7.97 9.96 -23.33
N GLN A 83 7.45 10.86 -22.52
CA GLN A 83 7.58 12.32 -22.68
C GLN A 83 8.83 12.92 -22.04
N GLN A 84 9.58 12.14 -21.29
CA GLN A 84 10.84 12.58 -20.67
C GLN A 84 11.94 12.75 -21.70
N THR A 85 12.88 13.63 -21.40
CA THR A 85 14.13 13.77 -22.16
C THR A 85 15.01 12.54 -21.99
N GLU A 86 15.93 12.31 -22.92
CA GLU A 86 16.91 11.21 -22.82
C GLU A 86 17.69 11.25 -21.50
N ALA A 87 18.04 12.44 -21.01
CA ALA A 87 18.73 12.60 -19.74
C ALA A 87 17.87 12.16 -18.54
N GLU A 88 16.58 12.54 -18.52
CA GLU A 88 15.65 12.12 -17.45
C GLU A 88 15.37 10.61 -17.50
N GLN A 89 15.28 10.03 -18.70
CA GLN A 89 15.14 8.58 -18.86
C GLN A 89 16.37 7.84 -18.35
N LEU A 90 17.58 8.33 -18.68
CA LEU A 90 18.82 7.76 -18.18
C LEU A 90 18.92 7.85 -16.65
N GLU A 91 18.57 8.98 -16.04
CA GLU A 91 18.52 9.11 -14.57
C GLU A 91 17.53 8.10 -13.93
N PHE A 92 16.41 7.86 -14.61
CA PHE A 92 15.43 6.89 -14.15
C PHE A 92 15.94 5.44 -14.25
N GLU A 93 16.60 5.09 -15.33
CA GLU A 93 17.24 3.79 -15.53
C GLU A 93 18.34 3.54 -14.48
N LEU A 94 19.24 4.49 -14.30
CA LEU A 94 20.30 4.42 -13.30
C LEU A 94 19.75 4.28 -11.86
N PHE A 95 18.64 4.97 -11.56
CA PHE A 95 17.97 4.79 -10.27
C PHE A 95 17.48 3.35 -10.08
N PHE A 96 16.91 2.70 -11.11
CA PHE A 96 16.45 1.32 -11.00
C PHE A 96 17.60 0.31 -10.95
N GLU A 97 18.75 0.63 -11.53
CA GLU A 97 19.99 -0.17 -11.34
C GLU A 97 20.42 -0.12 -9.87
N ASP A 98 20.53 1.08 -9.28
CA ASP A 98 20.86 1.27 -7.86
C ASP A 98 19.82 0.60 -6.95
N PHE A 99 18.53 0.69 -7.31
CA PHE A 99 17.46 0.04 -6.55
C PHE A 99 17.58 -1.50 -6.62
N THR A 100 17.94 -2.05 -7.76
CA THR A 100 18.16 -3.51 -7.90
C THR A 100 19.31 -3.96 -7.01
N SER A 101 20.45 -3.28 -7.04
CA SER A 101 21.58 -3.55 -6.15
C SER A 101 21.19 -3.40 -4.67
N THR A 102 20.30 -2.44 -4.37
CA THR A 102 19.76 -2.27 -3.01
C THR A 102 18.94 -3.48 -2.58
N LEU A 103 18.08 -4.01 -3.45
CA LEU A 103 17.30 -5.21 -3.13
C LEU A 103 18.17 -6.45 -2.95
N GLU A 104 19.26 -6.58 -3.72
CA GLU A 104 20.23 -7.66 -3.56
C GLU A 104 20.90 -7.58 -2.19
N LEU A 105 21.43 -6.42 -1.79
CA LEU A 105 22.00 -6.21 -0.46
C LEU A 105 20.97 -6.49 0.66
N LEU A 106 19.75 -5.99 0.53
CA LEU A 106 18.69 -6.25 1.51
C LEU A 106 18.38 -7.74 1.63
N GLY A 107 18.46 -8.49 0.52
CA GLY A 107 18.23 -9.94 0.48
C GLY A 107 19.25 -10.76 1.28
N GLU A 108 20.43 -10.22 1.56
CA GLU A 108 21.42 -10.82 2.45
C GLU A 108 21.03 -10.72 3.94
N HIS A 109 20.14 -9.77 4.28
CA HIS A 109 19.76 -9.44 5.65
C HIS A 109 18.31 -9.79 5.99
N TYR A 110 17.40 -9.66 5.01
CA TYR A 110 15.95 -9.76 5.20
C TYR A 110 15.27 -10.49 4.03
N PRO A 111 14.15 -11.18 4.27
CA PRO A 111 13.33 -11.66 3.17
C PRO A 111 12.87 -10.51 2.26
N VAL A 112 13.18 -10.61 0.98
CA VAL A 112 12.70 -9.71 -0.08
C VAL A 112 11.65 -10.43 -0.89
N LEU A 113 10.41 -9.97 -0.82
CA LEU A 113 9.28 -10.49 -1.56
C LEU A 113 9.07 -9.65 -2.82
N ARG A 114 9.33 -10.25 -3.96
CA ARG A 114 9.26 -9.60 -5.27
C ARG A 114 8.84 -10.61 -6.33
N PHE A 115 7.69 -10.38 -6.97
CA PHE A 115 7.11 -11.31 -7.93
C PHE A 115 6.69 -10.58 -9.20
N GLN A 116 6.93 -11.19 -10.35
CA GLN A 116 6.61 -10.58 -11.64
C GLN A 116 5.13 -10.22 -11.77
N GLY A 117 4.84 -8.96 -12.05
CA GLY A 117 3.47 -8.44 -12.21
C GLY A 117 2.67 -8.34 -10.91
N VAL A 118 3.35 -8.32 -9.77
CA VAL A 118 2.75 -8.14 -8.42
C VAL A 118 3.29 -6.85 -7.80
N GLU A 119 2.41 -6.11 -7.16
CA GLU A 119 2.73 -4.86 -6.47
C GLU A 119 2.98 -5.10 -4.97
N ALA A 120 3.83 -4.28 -4.36
CA ALA A 120 4.16 -4.34 -2.93
C ALA A 120 2.93 -4.22 -2.04
N ASP A 121 1.94 -3.44 -2.47
CA ASP A 121 0.67 -3.23 -1.78
C ASP A 121 -0.09 -4.54 -1.58
N ASP A 122 -0.15 -5.38 -2.61
CA ASP A 122 -0.82 -6.69 -2.56
C ASP A 122 -0.08 -7.65 -1.63
N ILE A 123 1.25 -7.64 -1.66
CA ILE A 123 2.09 -8.43 -0.74
C ILE A 123 1.84 -8.02 0.70
N ALA A 124 1.86 -6.72 1.00
CA ALA A 124 1.60 -6.20 2.33
C ALA A 124 0.18 -6.56 2.81
N ALA A 125 -0.83 -6.39 1.94
CA ALA A 125 -2.22 -6.73 2.25
C ALA A 125 -2.37 -8.23 2.57
N TYR A 126 -1.73 -9.11 1.81
CA TYR A 126 -1.75 -10.54 2.04
C TYR A 126 -1.14 -10.93 3.39
N ILE A 127 0.03 -10.37 3.73
CA ILE A 127 0.70 -10.63 5.02
C ILE A 127 -0.17 -10.11 6.17
N VAL A 128 -0.71 -8.90 6.05
CA VAL A 128 -1.63 -8.33 7.05
C VAL A 128 -2.88 -9.20 7.23
N GLY A 129 -3.39 -9.81 6.15
CA GLY A 129 -4.48 -10.78 6.19
C GLY A 129 -4.15 -12.04 7.01
N LYS A 130 -2.87 -12.41 7.12
CA LYS A 130 -2.40 -13.57 7.89
C LYS A 130 -2.11 -13.25 9.37
N LYS A 131 -2.13 -11.98 9.79
CA LYS A 131 -1.75 -11.59 11.17
C LYS A 131 -2.34 -12.47 12.25
N ARG A 132 -3.64 -12.82 12.16
CA ARG A 132 -4.31 -13.67 13.17
C ARG A 132 -3.80 -15.11 13.24
N LYS A 133 -3.10 -15.57 12.20
CA LYS A 133 -2.55 -16.93 12.11
C LYS A 133 -1.07 -16.98 12.48
N LEU A 134 -0.44 -15.83 12.63
CA LEU A 134 0.97 -15.67 12.97
C LEU A 134 1.08 -15.23 14.42
N PRO A 135 2.17 -15.58 15.12
CA PRO A 135 2.40 -15.15 16.49
C PRO A 135 2.84 -13.68 16.56
N LEU A 136 2.01 -12.78 16.02
CA LEU A 136 2.29 -11.35 15.91
C LEU A 136 1.34 -10.54 16.81
N ASP A 137 1.92 -9.66 17.59
CA ASP A 137 1.17 -8.66 18.36
C ASP A 137 0.88 -7.45 17.46
N GLU A 138 1.89 -7.01 16.70
CA GLU A 138 1.82 -5.79 15.92
C GLU A 138 2.48 -5.93 14.56
N ILE A 139 1.96 -5.18 13.57
CA ILE A 139 2.58 -4.98 12.26
C ILE A 139 2.75 -3.48 12.03
N TRP A 140 3.96 -3.07 11.66
CA TRP A 140 4.28 -1.73 11.19
C TRP A 140 4.53 -1.72 9.69
N LEU A 141 3.75 -0.94 8.99
CA LEU A 141 3.82 -0.72 7.54
C LEU A 141 4.67 0.53 7.30
N MET A 142 5.84 0.36 6.70
CA MET A 142 6.75 1.45 6.37
C MET A 142 6.52 1.89 4.93
N SER A 143 5.55 2.79 4.74
CA SER A 143 5.22 3.38 3.44
C SER A 143 4.66 4.77 3.61
N SER A 144 5.01 5.67 2.70
CA SER A 144 4.40 7.00 2.58
C SER A 144 3.17 7.00 1.68
N ASP A 145 2.88 5.87 1.03
CA ASP A 145 1.67 5.67 0.26
C ASP A 145 0.46 5.54 1.17
N LYS A 146 -0.57 6.36 0.91
CA LYS A 146 -1.80 6.34 1.69
C LYS A 146 -2.69 5.13 1.38
N ASP A 147 -2.43 4.42 0.29
CA ASP A 147 -3.18 3.22 -0.04
C ASP A 147 -2.95 2.12 0.99
N TRP A 148 -1.80 2.13 1.66
CA TRP A 148 -1.53 1.24 2.79
C TRP A 148 -2.40 1.53 4.02
N ASP A 149 -3.09 2.69 4.09
CA ASP A 149 -4.06 2.97 5.14
C ASP A 149 -5.33 2.10 5.02
N LEU A 150 -5.60 1.49 3.85
CA LEU A 150 -6.61 0.45 3.69
C LEU A 150 -6.35 -0.80 4.57
N LEU A 151 -5.13 -0.96 5.04
CA LEU A 151 -4.70 -2.10 5.84
C LEU A 151 -4.76 -1.84 7.35
N ILE A 152 -5.04 -0.60 7.78
CA ILE A 152 -5.09 -0.21 9.19
C ILE A 152 -6.24 -0.92 9.90
N LYS A 153 -5.91 -1.57 10.99
CA LYS A 153 -6.82 -2.27 11.89
C LYS A 153 -6.12 -2.48 13.23
N PRO A 154 -6.79 -2.97 14.28
CA PRO A 154 -6.15 -3.20 15.58
C PRO A 154 -4.83 -3.99 15.46
N GLY A 155 -3.73 -3.36 15.92
CA GLY A 155 -2.37 -3.90 15.84
C GLY A 155 -1.75 -3.90 14.43
N VAL A 156 -2.26 -3.11 13.50
CA VAL A 156 -1.63 -2.82 12.20
C VAL A 156 -1.57 -1.32 12.02
N ASN A 157 -0.39 -0.78 11.90
CA ASN A 157 -0.09 0.64 11.89
C ASN A 157 0.77 1.00 10.69
N ARG A 158 0.75 2.24 10.24
CA ARG A 158 1.62 2.75 9.18
C ARG A 158 2.45 3.94 9.66
N PHE A 159 3.69 3.97 9.23
CA PHE A 159 4.59 5.12 9.35
C PHE A 159 4.93 5.66 7.97
N SER A 160 4.77 6.98 7.80
CA SER A 160 5.19 7.69 6.59
C SER A 160 6.53 8.39 6.83
N TYR A 161 7.57 7.99 6.10
CA TYR A 161 8.87 8.64 6.21
C TYR A 161 8.93 10.01 5.51
N VAL A 162 7.98 10.35 4.67
CA VAL A 162 7.87 11.68 4.05
C VAL A 162 7.29 12.68 5.03
N THR A 163 6.16 12.35 5.65
CA THR A 163 5.48 13.26 6.59
C THR A 163 5.92 13.08 8.04
N ARG A 164 6.66 12.01 8.35
CA ARG A 164 7.07 11.59 9.71
C ARG A 164 5.87 11.36 10.64
N LYS A 165 4.72 11.01 10.07
CA LYS A 165 3.49 10.75 10.81
C LYS A 165 3.19 9.26 10.85
N GLU A 166 2.58 8.86 11.94
CA GLU A 166 2.02 7.53 12.16
C GLU A 166 0.51 7.58 11.95
N VAL A 167 -0.05 6.54 11.37
CA VAL A 167 -1.48 6.28 11.28
C VAL A 167 -1.73 4.96 11.97
N THR A 168 -2.49 4.99 13.05
CA THR A 168 -2.84 3.82 13.85
C THR A 168 -4.36 3.68 13.92
N TRP A 169 -4.84 2.54 14.37
CA TRP A 169 -6.27 2.37 14.65
C TRP A 169 -6.80 3.43 15.62
N ASP A 170 -6.05 3.69 16.70
CA ASP A 170 -6.47 4.64 17.73
C ASP A 170 -6.37 6.11 17.31
N SER A 171 -5.45 6.43 16.40
CA SER A 171 -5.27 7.80 15.86
C SER A 171 -5.97 8.02 14.52
N TRP A 172 -6.78 7.06 14.03
CA TRP A 172 -7.43 7.16 12.73
C TRP A 172 -8.19 8.47 12.52
N ASN A 173 -8.98 8.86 13.51
CA ASN A 173 -9.81 10.07 13.46
C ASN A 173 -9.01 11.39 13.47
N ASP A 174 -7.70 11.35 13.75
CA ASP A 174 -6.81 12.50 13.59
C ASP A 174 -6.42 12.74 12.12
N HIS A 175 -6.62 11.72 11.28
CA HIS A 175 -6.22 11.71 9.86
C HIS A 175 -7.41 11.71 8.91
N TYR A 176 -8.53 11.07 9.28
CA TYR A 176 -9.70 10.83 8.44
C TYR A 176 -10.98 11.14 9.18
N ALA A 177 -11.94 11.70 8.48
CA ALA A 177 -13.26 12.04 9.02
C ALA A 177 -14.33 10.95 8.73
N PHE A 178 -13.91 9.74 8.40
CA PHE A 178 -14.73 8.55 8.13
C PHE A 178 -14.06 7.32 8.76
N GLU A 179 -14.83 6.25 8.95
CA GLU A 179 -14.31 5.03 9.56
C GLU A 179 -13.32 4.28 8.63
N PRO A 180 -12.37 3.48 9.17
CA PRO A 180 -11.40 2.74 8.37
C PRO A 180 -12.04 1.88 7.28
N GLU A 181 -13.15 1.22 7.59
CA GLU A 181 -13.89 0.36 6.66
C GLU A 181 -14.51 1.13 5.50
N GLN A 182 -14.72 2.44 5.65
CA GLN A 182 -15.28 3.31 4.62
C GLN A 182 -14.22 3.85 3.66
N TYR A 183 -12.92 3.71 3.98
CA TYR A 183 -11.85 4.32 3.19
C TYR A 183 -11.83 3.83 1.75
N ILE A 184 -12.00 2.52 1.54
CA ILE A 184 -12.11 1.97 0.17
C ILE A 184 -13.27 2.60 -0.60
N SER A 185 -14.41 2.84 0.05
CA SER A 185 -15.58 3.43 -0.59
C SER A 185 -15.35 4.90 -0.98
N VAL A 186 -14.66 5.66 -0.13
CA VAL A 186 -14.22 7.02 -0.46
C VAL A 186 -13.29 7.01 -1.67
N LYS A 187 -12.32 6.08 -1.72
CA LYS A 187 -11.42 5.93 -2.87
C LYS A 187 -12.16 5.55 -4.15
N CYS A 188 -13.11 4.61 -4.09
CA CYS A 188 -13.91 4.21 -5.26
C CYS A 188 -14.66 5.39 -5.86
N LEU A 189 -15.24 6.25 -5.03
CA LEU A 189 -15.96 7.45 -5.47
C LEU A 189 -15.03 8.49 -6.08
N MET A 190 -13.86 8.70 -5.50
CA MET A 190 -12.89 9.71 -5.96
C MET A 190 -12.04 9.25 -7.13
N GLY A 191 -11.84 7.94 -7.29
CA GLY A 191 -10.84 7.37 -8.18
C GLY A 191 -9.41 7.60 -7.67
N ASP A 192 -8.45 7.22 -8.52
CA ASP A 192 -7.02 7.42 -8.28
C ASP A 192 -6.33 7.90 -9.57
N SER A 193 -6.02 9.20 -9.62
CA SER A 193 -5.36 9.78 -10.79
C SER A 193 -3.91 9.31 -10.96
N GLY A 194 -3.24 8.90 -9.87
CA GLY A 194 -1.89 8.34 -9.89
C GLY A 194 -1.83 7.00 -10.61
N ASP A 195 -2.91 6.22 -10.49
CA ASP A 195 -3.07 4.91 -11.09
C ASP A 195 -3.96 4.92 -12.35
N ASN A 196 -4.33 6.11 -12.80
CA ASN A 196 -5.22 6.30 -13.95
C ASN A 196 -6.61 5.66 -13.77
N VAL A 197 -7.11 5.62 -12.54
CA VAL A 197 -8.44 5.10 -12.21
C VAL A 197 -9.41 6.28 -12.08
N PRO A 198 -10.41 6.40 -12.96
CA PRO A 198 -11.34 7.53 -12.91
C PRO A 198 -12.30 7.40 -11.73
N GLY A 199 -12.55 8.53 -11.06
CA GLY A 199 -13.62 8.65 -10.07
C GLY A 199 -14.94 9.07 -10.70
N VAL A 200 -15.97 9.18 -9.87
CA VAL A 200 -17.29 9.68 -10.30
C VAL A 200 -17.20 11.19 -10.56
N PRO A 201 -17.61 11.67 -11.75
CA PRO A 201 -17.56 13.09 -12.10
C PRO A 201 -18.25 13.98 -11.06
N GLY A 202 -17.52 15.00 -10.59
CA GLY A 202 -18.03 15.95 -9.60
C GLY A 202 -18.03 15.46 -8.15
N VAL A 203 -17.52 14.26 -7.87
CA VAL A 203 -17.35 13.75 -6.51
C VAL A 203 -15.88 13.94 -6.09
N GLY A 204 -15.65 14.90 -5.22
CA GLY A 204 -14.37 15.12 -4.54
C GLY A 204 -14.46 14.67 -3.07
N PRO A 205 -13.41 14.92 -2.26
CA PRO A 205 -13.31 14.37 -0.90
C PRO A 205 -14.53 14.63 -0.02
N LYS A 206 -15.03 15.87 0.02
CA LYS A 206 -16.20 16.22 0.84
C LYS A 206 -17.48 15.48 0.43
N ARG A 207 -17.71 15.34 -0.89
CA ARG A 207 -18.90 14.62 -1.37
C ARG A 207 -18.77 13.13 -1.21
N ALA A 208 -17.59 12.58 -1.41
CA ALA A 208 -17.32 11.17 -1.15
C ALA A 208 -17.58 10.84 0.33
N GLN A 209 -17.07 11.66 1.26
CA GLN A 209 -17.34 11.51 2.68
C GLN A 209 -18.85 11.57 2.97
N GLN A 210 -19.56 12.60 2.51
CA GLN A 210 -21.00 12.72 2.72
C GLN A 210 -21.79 11.51 2.19
N LEU A 211 -21.38 10.97 1.03
CA LEU A 211 -22.03 9.79 0.46
C LEU A 211 -21.80 8.53 1.29
N VAL A 212 -20.59 8.31 1.81
CA VAL A 212 -20.33 7.15 2.68
C VAL A 212 -20.96 7.32 4.07
N GLU A 213 -21.09 8.53 4.58
CA GLU A 213 -21.85 8.82 5.82
C GLU A 213 -23.35 8.54 5.64
N GLU A 214 -23.91 8.88 4.48
CA GLU A 214 -25.35 8.74 4.19
C GLU A 214 -25.73 7.32 3.79
N TYR A 215 -24.94 6.66 2.95
CA TYR A 215 -25.28 5.38 2.34
C TYR A 215 -24.48 4.20 2.87
N GLY A 216 -23.28 4.42 3.42
CA GLY A 216 -22.39 3.37 3.88
C GLY A 216 -21.28 3.02 2.90
N THR A 217 -21.19 1.74 2.50
CA THR A 217 -20.14 1.22 1.62
C THR A 217 -20.40 1.51 0.13
N THR A 218 -19.41 1.28 -0.71
CA THR A 218 -19.57 1.31 -2.18
C THR A 218 -20.77 0.46 -2.64
N TRP A 219 -20.93 -0.73 -2.04
CA TRP A 219 -22.01 -1.65 -2.40
C TRP A 219 -23.38 -1.14 -1.95
N ASP A 220 -23.46 -0.45 -0.81
CA ASP A 220 -24.69 0.19 -0.35
C ASP A 220 -25.07 1.35 -1.27
N ILE A 221 -24.09 2.14 -1.72
CA ILE A 221 -24.28 3.20 -2.71
C ILE A 221 -24.78 2.62 -4.03
N ILE A 222 -24.14 1.57 -4.55
CA ILE A 222 -24.54 0.88 -5.79
C ILE A 222 -25.96 0.33 -5.69
N ASN A 223 -26.32 -0.27 -4.55
CA ASN A 223 -27.65 -0.83 -4.31
C ASN A 223 -28.72 0.25 -4.14
N SER A 224 -28.33 1.47 -3.79
CA SER A 224 -29.23 2.63 -3.67
C SER A 224 -29.51 3.32 -5.01
N ILE A 225 -28.84 2.95 -6.10
CA ILE A 225 -29.09 3.49 -7.44
C ILE A 225 -30.42 2.97 -7.98
N PRO A 226 -31.31 3.87 -8.49
CA PRO A 226 -31.11 5.30 -8.71
C PRO A 226 -31.35 6.16 -7.45
N ILE A 227 -30.29 6.86 -7.02
CA ILE A 227 -30.38 7.83 -5.94
C ILE A 227 -31.17 9.06 -6.40
N GLN A 228 -32.09 9.54 -5.58
CA GLN A 228 -32.90 10.71 -5.87
C GLN A 228 -32.14 12.00 -5.53
N GLY A 229 -32.13 12.95 -6.45
CA GLY A 229 -31.52 14.26 -6.22
C GLY A 229 -31.38 15.09 -7.48
N ARG A 230 -31.28 16.42 -7.30
CA ARG A 230 -31.20 17.41 -8.41
C ARG A 230 -29.75 17.80 -8.77
N TYR A 231 -28.76 17.29 -8.02
CA TYR A 231 -27.38 17.68 -8.24
C TYR A 231 -26.73 16.81 -9.32
N LYS A 232 -25.91 17.42 -10.17
CA LYS A 232 -25.22 16.74 -11.27
C LYS A 232 -24.36 15.55 -10.81
N TYR A 233 -23.76 15.62 -9.62
CA TYR A 233 -22.97 14.52 -9.10
C TYR A 233 -23.81 13.29 -8.73
N ILE A 234 -25.09 13.49 -8.33
CA ILE A 234 -26.03 12.38 -8.07
C ILE A 234 -26.39 11.70 -9.41
N GLU A 235 -26.66 12.48 -10.45
CA GLU A 235 -26.87 11.95 -11.79
C GLU A 235 -25.62 11.17 -12.26
N ALA A 236 -24.42 11.71 -12.02
CA ALA A 236 -23.17 11.02 -12.34
C ALA A 236 -23.01 9.70 -11.58
N ILE A 237 -23.35 9.64 -10.29
CA ILE A 237 -23.34 8.37 -9.52
C ILE A 237 -24.29 7.36 -10.17
N ASN A 238 -25.51 7.77 -10.48
CA ASN A 238 -26.50 6.89 -11.09
C ASN A 238 -26.09 6.32 -12.45
N GLN A 239 -25.23 7.06 -13.19
CA GLN A 239 -24.70 6.65 -14.49
C GLN A 239 -23.39 5.87 -14.43
N ASN A 240 -22.73 5.84 -13.26
CA ASN A 240 -21.37 5.27 -13.11
C ASN A 240 -21.33 4.03 -12.21
N ARG A 241 -22.40 3.24 -12.17
CA ARG A 241 -22.46 2.00 -11.39
C ARG A 241 -21.32 1.04 -11.73
N GLU A 242 -21.14 0.75 -13.01
CA GLU A 242 -20.08 -0.17 -13.47
C GLU A 242 -18.67 0.35 -13.16
N GLN A 243 -18.49 1.68 -13.19
CA GLN A 243 -17.23 2.31 -12.81
C GLN A 243 -16.93 2.14 -11.32
N LEU A 244 -17.94 2.24 -10.45
CA LEU A 244 -17.78 1.99 -9.02
C LEU A 244 -17.41 0.54 -8.72
N GLU A 245 -18.05 -0.41 -9.40
CA GLU A 245 -17.74 -1.85 -9.29
C GLU A 245 -16.29 -2.12 -9.76
N LEU A 246 -15.88 -1.53 -10.89
CA LEU A 246 -14.51 -1.62 -11.39
C LEU A 246 -13.50 -1.01 -10.43
N ASN A 247 -13.78 0.20 -9.92
CA ASN A 247 -12.90 0.88 -8.97
C ASN A 247 -12.69 0.05 -7.70
N TYR A 248 -13.74 -0.61 -7.22
CA TYR A 248 -13.65 -1.50 -6.07
C TYR A 248 -12.69 -2.69 -6.36
N GLN A 249 -12.81 -3.33 -7.53
CA GLN A 249 -11.91 -4.41 -7.93
C GLN A 249 -10.45 -3.97 -8.10
N LEU A 250 -10.23 -2.73 -8.55
CA LEU A 250 -8.88 -2.21 -8.78
C LEU A 250 -8.19 -1.76 -7.49
N MET A 251 -8.95 -1.24 -6.52
CA MET A 251 -8.38 -0.53 -5.37
C MET A 251 -8.55 -1.25 -4.03
N ASP A 252 -9.43 -2.25 -3.91
CA ASP A 252 -9.56 -3.01 -2.66
C ASP A 252 -8.44 -4.04 -2.53
N LEU A 253 -7.38 -3.65 -1.83
CA LEU A 253 -6.24 -4.49 -1.53
C LEU A 253 -6.61 -5.71 -0.67
N VAL A 254 -7.56 -5.54 0.26
CA VAL A 254 -7.89 -6.58 1.24
C VAL A 254 -8.57 -7.78 0.58
N THR A 255 -9.51 -7.51 -0.31
CA THR A 255 -10.30 -8.56 -0.99
C THR A 255 -9.49 -9.23 -2.10
N TYR A 256 -8.79 -8.44 -2.92
CA TYR A 256 -8.23 -8.94 -4.18
C TYR A 256 -6.71 -9.20 -4.18
N CYS A 257 -5.99 -8.98 -3.06
CA CYS A 257 -4.54 -9.24 -3.01
C CYS A 257 -4.16 -10.67 -3.41
N LYS A 258 -4.96 -11.67 -3.05
CA LYS A 258 -4.67 -13.07 -3.42
C LYS A 258 -4.76 -13.31 -4.93
N ASP A 259 -5.75 -12.71 -5.57
CA ASP A 259 -5.94 -12.81 -7.02
C ASP A 259 -4.83 -12.05 -7.74
N ALA A 260 -4.42 -10.89 -7.21
CA ALA A 260 -3.33 -10.09 -7.73
C ALA A 260 -1.96 -10.78 -7.60
N ILE A 261 -1.72 -11.47 -6.49
CA ILE A 261 -0.47 -12.21 -6.23
C ILE A 261 -0.44 -13.54 -7.00
N GLY A 262 -1.56 -14.23 -7.07
CA GLY A 262 -1.67 -15.58 -7.61
C GLY A 262 -1.30 -16.68 -6.60
N SER A 263 -1.91 -17.86 -6.79
CA SER A 263 -1.84 -18.96 -5.80
C SER A 263 -0.43 -19.47 -5.52
N GLU A 264 0.43 -19.51 -6.52
CA GLU A 264 1.81 -20.01 -6.39
C GLU A 264 2.67 -19.05 -5.57
N ASN A 265 2.61 -17.76 -5.90
CA ASN A 265 3.33 -16.72 -5.14
C ASN A 265 2.79 -16.63 -3.70
N CYS A 266 1.48 -16.81 -3.48
CA CYS A 266 0.91 -16.87 -2.14
C CYS A 266 1.51 -18.00 -1.29
N LYS A 267 1.74 -19.18 -1.88
CA LYS A 267 2.41 -20.30 -1.17
C LYS A 267 3.85 -19.96 -0.82
N GLN A 268 4.60 -19.35 -1.75
CA GLN A 268 5.97 -18.91 -1.48
C GLN A 268 6.02 -17.88 -0.34
N ILE A 269 5.08 -16.94 -0.31
CA ILE A 269 4.97 -15.98 0.81
C ILE A 269 4.68 -16.74 2.12
N ASP A 270 3.76 -17.70 2.12
CA ASP A 270 3.43 -18.48 3.32
C ASP A 270 4.65 -19.24 3.85
N GLU A 271 5.42 -19.90 3.00
CA GLU A 271 6.65 -20.61 3.35
C GLU A 271 7.70 -19.65 3.96
N ILE A 272 7.88 -18.47 3.36
CA ILE A 272 8.80 -17.45 3.87
C ILE A 272 8.36 -16.93 5.24
N LEU A 273 7.04 -16.70 5.42
CA LEU A 273 6.49 -16.26 6.70
C LEU A 273 6.71 -17.31 7.79
N GLU A 274 6.49 -18.60 7.51
CA GLU A 274 6.73 -19.71 8.44
C GLU A 274 8.20 -19.85 8.83
N LEU A 275 9.11 -19.60 7.90
CA LEU A 275 10.56 -19.65 8.17
C LEU A 275 11.03 -18.42 8.96
N THR A 276 10.45 -17.25 8.69
CA THR A 276 10.89 -15.97 9.26
C THR A 276 10.30 -15.74 10.66
N ILE A 277 9.00 -16.00 10.83
CA ILE A 277 8.24 -15.65 12.03
C ILE A 277 8.13 -16.90 12.94
N ARG A 278 9.18 -17.18 13.66
CA ARG A 278 9.27 -18.29 14.63
C ARG A 278 9.41 -17.80 16.05
#